data_bdfaa737b2108f048a6144b56491c662
#
_entry.id   bdfaa737b2108f048a6144b56491c662
#
_cell.length_a   1.000
_cell.length_b   1.000
_cell.length_c   1.000
_cell.angle_alpha   90.00
_cell.angle_beta   90.00
_cell.angle_gamma   90.00
#
_symmetry.space_group_name_H-M   'P 1'
#
loop_
_entity.id
_entity.type
_entity.pdbx_description
1 polymer ?
#
loop_
_entity_poly.entity_id
_entity_poly.type
_entity_poly.pdbx_seq_one_letter_code
_entity_poly.pdbx_strand_id
1 'polypeptide(L)'
;MTYSIVARDARTGDLAVAVQSKFMCVGSIVPWARAGVGAVATQAFSNIRYGLDGLALLASGLGAPDAVDRLIAADSGREHRQLAIVDAAGRAQNHTGRGCFAWAGGRTAENVAVQGNILAGPTVVDALYETFMGGGRPFPELLIECLVEADGAGGDRRGRESAALLVVRENGAYGGGGDRWIDLRVDDHPDPIGELRRLHNLWGLYFQRPAASDLLPLDETLAAEVRRRLASAGYGANRRTAVFAPMGPGEVSEPAAPAVVGEARPYPAGWDEAWQNALTDWMSVENLEERTAAASWIDPRVLAYLREHTTT
;
A
#
# COMPACT_ATOMS: atom_id res chain seq x y z
N MET A 1 8.22 -20.47 7.79
CA MET A 1 9.21 -19.40 7.92
C MET A 1 8.60 -18.11 7.47
N THR A 2 8.91 -17.06 8.13
CA THR A 2 8.28 -15.78 7.84
C THR A 2 9.06 -14.69 8.56
N TYR A 3 9.25 -13.56 7.96
CA TYR A 3 9.65 -12.35 8.67
C TYR A 3 8.66 -11.22 8.37
N SER A 4 8.41 -10.41 9.38
CA SER A 4 7.42 -9.34 9.29
C SER A 4 7.81 -8.13 10.13
N ILE A 5 7.28 -6.99 9.74
CA ILE A 5 7.31 -5.74 10.46
C ILE A 5 5.89 -5.24 10.69
N VAL A 6 5.59 -4.88 11.92
CA VAL A 6 4.40 -4.15 12.33
C VAL A 6 4.83 -2.75 12.71
N ALA A 7 4.24 -1.73 12.15
CA ALA A 7 4.69 -0.37 12.35
C ALA A 7 3.57 0.66 12.38
N ARG A 8 3.88 1.82 12.98
CA ARG A 8 3.05 3.02 12.96
C ARG A 8 3.88 4.20 12.45
N ASP A 9 3.35 4.99 11.54
CA ASP A 9 3.94 6.29 11.19
C ASP A 9 3.62 7.30 12.30
N ALA A 10 4.65 7.76 13.01
CA ALA A 10 4.49 8.73 14.11
C ALA A 10 3.91 10.09 13.66
N ARG A 11 4.03 10.44 12.37
CA ARG A 11 3.56 11.72 11.81
C ARG A 11 2.09 11.68 11.41
N THR A 12 1.65 10.57 10.80
CA THR A 12 0.30 10.45 10.22
C THR A 12 -0.64 9.61 11.08
N GLY A 13 -0.08 8.72 11.91
CA GLY A 13 -0.85 7.73 12.67
C GLY A 13 -1.21 6.48 11.86
N ASP A 14 -0.78 6.38 10.61
CA ASP A 14 -0.99 5.20 9.79
C ASP A 14 -0.40 3.97 10.45
N LEU A 15 -1.10 2.86 10.38
CA LEU A 15 -0.68 1.58 10.93
C LEU A 15 -0.49 0.57 9.79
N ALA A 16 0.54 -0.26 9.91
CA ALA A 16 0.86 -1.17 8.81
C ALA A 16 1.46 -2.49 9.28
N VAL A 17 1.36 -3.49 8.39
CA VAL A 17 2.10 -4.74 8.45
C VAL A 17 2.68 -5.02 7.08
N ALA A 18 4.00 -5.29 7.02
CA ALA A 18 4.64 -5.85 5.85
C ALA A 18 5.25 -7.22 6.20
N VAL A 19 5.18 -8.17 5.26
CA VAL A 19 5.57 -9.56 5.50
C VAL A 19 6.07 -10.24 4.24
N GLN A 20 7.05 -11.13 4.38
CA GLN A 20 7.49 -12.09 3.36
C GLN A 20 7.59 -13.49 3.94
N SER A 21 7.32 -14.50 3.13
CA SER A 21 7.41 -15.91 3.54
C SER A 21 7.66 -16.84 2.35
N LYS A 22 8.32 -17.98 2.64
CA LYS A 22 8.23 -19.19 1.79
C LYS A 22 6.98 -19.99 2.17
N PHE A 23 5.84 -19.36 1.95
CA PHE A 23 4.52 -19.89 2.22
C PHE A 23 3.51 -19.16 1.33
N MET A 24 2.66 -19.89 0.63
CA MET A 24 1.66 -19.33 -0.28
C MET A 24 0.67 -18.41 0.45
N CYS A 25 0.32 -17.27 -0.17
CA CYS A 25 -0.72 -16.36 0.30
C CYS A 25 -0.49 -15.82 1.73
N VAL A 26 0.75 -15.49 2.10
CA VAL A 26 1.08 -15.01 3.47
C VAL A 26 0.26 -13.79 3.88
N GLY A 27 -0.10 -12.96 2.93
CA GLY A 27 -0.91 -11.75 3.15
C GLY A 27 -2.36 -12.01 3.59
N SER A 28 -2.86 -13.24 3.42
CA SER A 28 -4.21 -13.61 3.90
C SER A 28 -4.23 -14.06 5.37
N ILE A 29 -3.06 -14.30 5.97
CA ILE A 29 -2.95 -14.92 7.28
C ILE A 29 -2.28 -14.02 8.30
N VAL A 30 -1.12 -13.43 7.93
CA VAL A 30 -0.24 -12.75 8.88
C VAL A 30 -0.71 -11.34 9.24
N PRO A 31 -1.05 -10.45 8.28
CA PRO A 31 -1.32 -9.05 8.57
C PRO A 31 -2.76 -8.78 9.01
N TRP A 32 -2.90 -8.03 10.08
CA TRP A 32 -4.17 -7.52 10.62
C TRP A 32 -3.95 -6.08 11.07
N ALA A 33 -4.83 -5.18 10.69
CA ALA A 33 -4.73 -3.79 11.12
C ALA A 33 -6.11 -3.13 11.13
N ARG A 34 -6.26 -2.09 11.97
CA ARG A 34 -7.41 -1.20 12.03
C ARG A 34 -6.94 0.20 12.37
N ALA A 35 -7.33 1.19 11.56
CA ALA A 35 -6.97 2.58 11.77
C ALA A 35 -7.44 3.09 13.14
N GLY A 36 -6.59 3.88 13.79
CA GLY A 36 -6.86 4.41 15.14
C GLY A 36 -6.85 3.37 16.27
N VAL A 37 -6.57 2.09 15.97
CA VAL A 37 -6.58 1.00 16.97
C VAL A 37 -5.20 0.34 17.10
N GLY A 38 -4.68 -0.24 16.02
CA GLY A 38 -3.41 -0.94 16.04
C GLY A 38 -3.22 -1.86 14.84
N ALA A 39 -2.05 -2.52 14.82
CA ALA A 39 -1.69 -3.52 13.84
C ALA A 39 -1.09 -4.76 14.52
N VAL A 40 -1.34 -5.92 13.92
CA VAL A 40 -0.99 -7.25 14.47
C VAL A 40 -0.41 -8.11 13.36
N ALA A 41 0.72 -8.78 13.62
CA ALA A 41 1.25 -9.84 12.77
C ALA A 41 1.29 -11.16 13.55
N THR A 42 0.58 -12.20 13.08
CA THR A 42 0.57 -13.54 13.66
C THR A 42 1.18 -14.54 12.69
N GLN A 43 2.18 -15.31 13.12
CA GLN A 43 2.96 -16.19 12.24
C GLN A 43 3.54 -17.40 12.99
N ALA A 44 4.45 -18.17 12.36
CA ALA A 44 4.91 -19.52 12.77
C ALA A 44 3.77 -20.54 12.62
N PHE A 45 3.42 -21.32 13.62
CA PHE A 45 2.13 -22.01 13.63
C PHE A 45 1.03 -20.98 13.94
N SER A 46 0.65 -20.22 12.94
CA SER A 46 -0.19 -19.04 13.08
C SER A 46 -1.51 -19.35 13.77
N ASN A 47 -1.86 -18.54 14.77
CA ASN A 47 -3.21 -18.49 15.31
C ASN A 47 -3.90 -17.22 14.78
N ILE A 48 -4.73 -17.35 13.76
CA ILE A 48 -5.41 -16.21 13.12
C ILE A 48 -6.32 -15.43 14.11
N ARG A 49 -6.78 -16.10 15.19
CA ARG A 49 -7.52 -15.43 16.25
C ARG A 49 -6.74 -14.30 16.93
N TYR A 50 -5.40 -14.39 16.95
CA TYR A 50 -4.57 -13.29 17.49
C TYR A 50 -4.75 -11.97 16.75
N GLY A 51 -5.02 -12.00 15.42
CA GLY A 51 -5.34 -10.80 14.66
C GLY A 51 -6.66 -10.18 15.10
N LEU A 52 -7.74 -10.99 15.11
CA LEU A 52 -9.08 -10.55 15.49
C LEU A 52 -9.17 -10.13 16.96
N ASP A 53 -8.74 -11.01 17.86
CA ASP A 53 -8.85 -10.81 19.31
C ASP A 53 -7.87 -9.72 19.77
N GLY A 54 -6.67 -9.60 19.15
CA GLY A 54 -5.70 -8.54 19.41
C GLY A 54 -6.26 -7.17 19.08
N LEU A 55 -6.84 -6.97 17.91
CA LEU A 55 -7.50 -5.73 17.54
C LEU A 55 -8.70 -5.42 18.45
N ALA A 56 -9.46 -6.43 18.89
CA ALA A 56 -10.57 -6.23 19.84
C ALA A 56 -10.06 -5.78 21.22
N LEU A 57 -8.96 -6.36 21.72
CA LEU A 57 -8.35 -5.95 22.98
C LEU A 57 -7.81 -4.52 22.91
N LEU A 58 -7.12 -4.16 21.83
CA LEU A 58 -6.64 -2.79 21.62
C LEU A 58 -7.81 -1.80 21.54
N ALA A 59 -8.88 -2.14 20.82
CA ALA A 59 -10.10 -1.31 20.72
C ALA A 59 -10.82 -1.15 22.07
N SER A 60 -10.65 -2.09 23.01
CA SER A 60 -11.16 -1.97 24.37
C SER A 60 -10.30 -1.08 25.29
N GLY A 61 -9.18 -0.54 24.77
CA GLY A 61 -8.28 0.38 25.49
C GLY A 61 -7.04 -0.27 26.11
N LEU A 62 -6.79 -1.59 25.89
CA LEU A 62 -5.56 -2.21 26.33
C LEU A 62 -4.37 -1.72 25.48
N GLY A 63 -3.18 -1.64 26.10
CA GLY A 63 -1.93 -1.41 25.36
C GLY A 63 -1.40 -2.66 24.69
N ALA A 64 -0.52 -2.49 23.70
CA ALA A 64 0.07 -3.62 22.99
C ALA A 64 0.74 -4.65 23.93
N PRO A 65 1.51 -4.28 24.99
CA PRO A 65 2.06 -5.24 25.93
C PRO A 65 1.00 -6.10 26.61
N ASP A 66 -0.02 -5.47 27.19
CA ASP A 66 -1.10 -6.18 27.92
C ASP A 66 -1.93 -7.06 26.97
N ALA A 67 -2.12 -6.60 25.72
CA ALA A 67 -2.83 -7.37 24.71
C ALA A 67 -2.06 -8.65 24.34
N VAL A 68 -0.73 -8.55 24.11
CA VAL A 68 0.12 -9.72 23.86
C VAL A 68 0.06 -10.69 25.03
N ASP A 69 0.29 -10.21 26.25
CA ASP A 69 0.29 -11.06 27.44
C ASP A 69 -1.04 -11.79 27.62
N ARG A 70 -2.16 -11.12 27.38
CA ARG A 70 -3.49 -11.72 27.49
C ARG A 70 -3.75 -12.78 26.42
N LEU A 71 -3.31 -12.55 25.17
CA LEU A 71 -3.47 -13.49 24.08
C LEU A 71 -2.64 -14.76 24.29
N ILE A 72 -1.37 -14.62 24.68
CA ILE A 72 -0.48 -15.78 24.91
C ILE A 72 -0.90 -16.58 26.16
N ALA A 73 -1.37 -15.91 27.21
CA ALA A 73 -1.86 -16.59 28.42
C ALA A 73 -3.06 -17.49 28.12
N ALA A 74 -3.92 -17.09 27.19
CA ALA A 74 -5.12 -17.85 26.80
C ALA A 74 -4.86 -18.99 25.80
N ASP A 75 -3.67 -19.06 25.17
CA ASP A 75 -3.34 -20.07 24.16
C ASP A 75 -2.40 -21.15 24.72
N SER A 76 -2.89 -22.36 24.86
CA SER A 76 -2.06 -23.52 25.26
C SER A 76 -0.96 -23.86 24.24
N GLY A 77 -1.12 -23.43 22.97
CA GLY A 77 -0.15 -23.59 21.88
C GLY A 77 0.85 -22.45 21.74
N ARG A 78 0.88 -21.47 22.66
CA ARG A 78 1.70 -20.24 22.58
C ARG A 78 3.18 -20.47 22.28
N GLU A 79 3.73 -21.61 22.71
CA GLU A 79 5.15 -21.93 22.48
C GLU A 79 5.48 -22.16 21.00
N HIS A 80 4.48 -22.36 20.14
CA HIS A 80 4.64 -22.51 18.70
C HIS A 80 4.18 -21.27 17.91
N ARG A 81 3.80 -20.19 18.60
CA ARG A 81 3.31 -18.95 17.98
C ARG A 81 4.38 -17.88 17.93
N GLN A 82 4.24 -17.02 16.95
CA GLN A 82 4.97 -15.76 16.91
C GLN A 82 3.98 -14.62 16.63
N LEU A 83 4.00 -13.58 17.44
CA LEU A 83 3.03 -12.49 17.47
C LEU A 83 3.75 -11.17 17.65
N ALA A 84 3.40 -10.15 16.88
CA ALA A 84 3.81 -8.77 17.09
C ALA A 84 2.61 -7.85 17.03
N ILE A 85 2.55 -6.86 17.91
CA ILE A 85 1.50 -5.84 17.99
C ILE A 85 2.14 -4.45 18.16
N VAL A 86 1.59 -3.48 17.42
CA VAL A 86 1.81 -2.05 17.65
C VAL A 86 0.45 -1.39 17.78
N ASP A 87 0.20 -0.65 18.87
CA ASP A 87 -1.06 0.05 19.09
C ASP A 87 -1.06 1.49 18.53
N ALA A 88 -2.22 2.13 18.55
CA ALA A 88 -2.39 3.50 18.03
C ALA A 88 -1.56 4.55 18.77
N ALA A 89 -1.08 4.27 19.99
CA ALA A 89 -0.18 5.14 20.75
C ALA A 89 1.31 4.90 20.44
N GLY A 90 1.62 3.89 19.61
CA GLY A 90 2.99 3.52 19.24
C GLY A 90 3.66 2.56 20.22
N ARG A 91 2.95 2.07 21.26
CA ARG A 91 3.49 1.02 22.13
C ARG A 91 3.57 -0.28 21.33
N ALA A 92 4.66 -1.00 21.49
CA ALA A 92 4.94 -2.20 20.71
C ALA A 92 5.34 -3.37 21.62
N GLN A 93 4.92 -4.57 21.26
CA GLN A 93 5.32 -5.81 21.91
C GLN A 93 5.34 -6.95 20.93
N ASN A 94 6.25 -7.92 21.15
CA ASN A 94 6.25 -9.19 20.43
C ASN A 94 6.39 -10.39 21.36
N HIS A 95 6.02 -11.56 20.85
CA HIS A 95 6.21 -12.86 21.47
C HIS A 95 6.77 -13.84 20.46
N THR A 96 7.84 -14.53 20.81
CA THR A 96 8.38 -15.67 20.05
C THR A 96 8.42 -16.88 20.97
N GLY A 97 7.53 -17.84 20.74
CA GLY A 97 7.47 -19.07 21.54
C GLY A 97 8.68 -19.95 21.32
N ARG A 98 9.09 -20.70 22.36
CA ARG A 98 10.31 -21.53 22.36
C ARG A 98 10.27 -22.70 21.36
N GLY A 99 9.07 -23.10 20.92
CA GLY A 99 8.85 -24.10 19.88
C GLY A 99 8.87 -23.55 18.45
N CYS A 100 9.13 -22.24 18.25
CA CYS A 100 9.38 -21.69 16.92
C CYS A 100 10.70 -22.23 16.35
N PHE A 101 10.67 -22.64 15.09
CA PHE A 101 11.87 -23.19 14.45
C PHE A 101 12.96 -22.11 14.29
N ALA A 102 14.17 -22.49 14.63
CA ALA A 102 15.34 -21.59 14.64
C ALA A 102 15.85 -21.24 13.21
N TRP A 103 16.46 -20.08 12.99
CA TRP A 103 16.56 -19.00 13.97
C TRP A 103 15.20 -18.29 14.09
N ALA A 104 14.77 -17.95 15.30
CA ALA A 104 13.55 -17.20 15.53
C ALA A 104 13.76 -16.16 16.62
N GLY A 105 13.16 -15.00 16.48
CA GLY A 105 13.25 -13.89 17.42
C GLY A 105 12.58 -12.62 16.88
N GLY A 106 12.71 -11.53 17.64
CA GLY A 106 12.17 -10.23 17.26
C GLY A 106 12.76 -9.09 18.08
N ARG A 107 12.52 -7.86 17.64
CA ARG A 107 12.90 -6.61 18.31
C ARG A 107 11.70 -5.67 18.34
N THR A 108 11.65 -4.81 19.34
CA THR A 108 10.63 -3.77 19.47
C THR A 108 11.24 -2.44 19.84
N ALA A 109 10.64 -1.36 19.38
CA ALA A 109 10.82 -0.01 19.85
C ALA A 109 9.51 0.76 19.74
N GLU A 110 9.48 2.00 20.13
CA GLU A 110 8.32 2.86 19.90
C GLU A 110 7.96 2.87 18.40
N ASN A 111 6.70 2.65 18.08
CA ASN A 111 6.12 2.59 16.74
C ASN A 111 6.55 1.39 15.86
N VAL A 112 7.30 0.42 16.39
CA VAL A 112 7.75 -0.73 15.57
C VAL A 112 7.90 -2.02 16.38
N ALA A 113 7.45 -3.13 15.77
CA ALA A 113 7.78 -4.48 16.20
C ALA A 113 8.18 -5.31 14.97
N VAL A 114 9.37 -5.92 15.00
CA VAL A 114 9.87 -6.80 13.96
C VAL A 114 10.08 -8.20 14.51
N GLN A 115 9.85 -9.20 13.68
CA GLN A 115 9.99 -10.61 14.09
C GLN A 115 10.23 -11.52 12.90
N GLY A 116 10.74 -12.70 13.18
CA GLY A 116 10.85 -13.75 12.18
C GLY A 116 11.16 -15.12 12.79
N ASN A 117 10.94 -16.17 12.03
CA ASN A 117 11.20 -17.56 12.42
C ASN A 117 11.75 -18.34 11.22
N ILE A 118 12.56 -19.38 11.50
CA ILE A 118 13.35 -20.18 10.53
C ILE A 118 14.25 -19.28 9.63
N LEU A 119 14.71 -18.17 10.10
CA LEU A 119 15.53 -17.22 9.36
C LEU A 119 16.98 -17.74 9.17
N ALA A 120 17.72 -17.10 8.25
CA ALA A 120 19.14 -17.33 8.08
C ALA A 120 19.93 -17.03 9.38
N GLY A 121 19.49 -16.01 10.13
CA GLY A 121 20.10 -15.58 11.39
C GLY A 121 19.42 -14.35 11.99
N PRO A 122 19.95 -13.84 13.12
CA PRO A 122 19.43 -12.62 13.76
C PRO A 122 19.56 -11.38 12.88
N THR A 123 20.53 -11.34 11.98
CA THR A 123 20.77 -10.24 11.04
C THR A 123 19.56 -9.87 10.21
N VAL A 124 18.65 -10.83 9.93
CA VAL A 124 17.41 -10.57 9.19
C VAL A 124 16.46 -9.66 9.98
N VAL A 125 16.31 -9.93 11.28
CA VAL A 125 15.50 -9.11 12.19
C VAL A 125 16.17 -7.76 12.44
N ASP A 126 17.50 -7.75 12.57
CA ASP A 126 18.27 -6.52 12.72
C ASP A 126 18.12 -5.63 11.47
N ALA A 127 18.19 -6.20 10.27
CA ALA A 127 18.00 -5.45 9.03
C ALA A 127 16.60 -4.79 8.95
N LEU A 128 15.52 -5.52 9.29
CA LEU A 128 14.17 -4.92 9.39
C LEU A 128 14.16 -3.71 10.33
N TYR A 129 14.73 -3.91 11.51
CA TYR A 129 14.71 -2.90 12.58
C TYR A 129 15.53 -1.66 12.23
N GLU A 130 16.80 -1.84 11.82
CA GLU A 130 17.71 -0.73 11.54
C GLU A 130 17.25 0.06 10.30
N THR A 131 16.71 -0.59 9.27
CA THR A 131 16.15 0.08 8.11
C THR A 131 14.95 0.95 8.49
N PHE A 132 14.05 0.44 9.32
CA PHE A 132 12.91 1.22 9.81
C PHE A 132 13.36 2.43 10.63
N MET A 133 14.31 2.22 11.57
CA MET A 133 14.83 3.29 12.42
C MET A 133 15.63 4.34 11.64
N GLY A 134 16.24 3.97 10.54
CA GLY A 134 16.93 4.88 9.62
C GLY A 134 15.99 5.84 8.88
N GLY A 135 14.75 5.46 8.66
CA GLY A 135 13.72 6.30 8.04
C GLY A 135 14.06 6.76 6.62
N GLY A 136 13.77 8.01 6.30
CA GLY A 136 14.22 8.68 5.08
C GLY A 136 13.39 8.40 3.82
N ARG A 137 12.31 7.62 3.92
CA ARG A 137 11.37 7.29 2.83
C ARG A 137 9.93 7.52 3.26
N PRO A 138 8.98 7.68 2.32
CA PRO A 138 7.56 7.56 2.63
C PRO A 138 7.23 6.23 3.31
N PHE A 139 6.28 6.23 4.25
CA PHE A 139 6.03 5.10 5.14
C PHE A 139 5.77 3.75 4.43
N PRO A 140 4.93 3.64 3.39
CA PRO A 140 4.75 2.37 2.68
C PRO A 140 6.02 1.88 1.97
N GLU A 141 6.78 2.80 1.36
CA GLU A 141 8.05 2.50 0.68
C GLU A 141 9.12 2.04 1.66
N LEU A 142 9.17 2.66 2.86
CA LEU A 142 10.09 2.28 3.94
C LEU A 142 9.83 0.83 4.37
N LEU A 143 8.57 0.41 4.48
CA LEU A 143 8.24 -0.96 4.88
C LEU A 143 8.63 -2.00 3.81
N ILE A 144 8.46 -1.66 2.53
CA ILE A 144 8.95 -2.51 1.43
C ILE A 144 10.48 -2.59 1.47
N GLU A 145 11.17 -1.48 1.73
CA GLU A 145 12.62 -1.46 1.87
C GLU A 145 13.10 -2.31 3.05
N CYS A 146 12.39 -2.29 4.19
CA CYS A 146 12.66 -3.19 5.31
C CYS A 146 12.64 -4.66 4.87
N LEU A 147 11.66 -5.07 4.04
CA LEU A 147 11.63 -6.43 3.52
C LEU A 147 12.80 -6.74 2.57
N VAL A 148 13.22 -5.77 1.74
CA VAL A 148 14.35 -5.93 0.82
C VAL A 148 15.65 -6.13 1.58
N GLU A 149 15.93 -5.28 2.58
CA GLU A 149 17.14 -5.35 3.38
C GLU A 149 17.18 -6.64 4.23
N ALA A 150 16.03 -7.06 4.76
CA ALA A 150 15.93 -8.33 5.49
C ALA A 150 16.18 -9.54 4.58
N ASP A 151 15.69 -9.50 3.35
CA ASP A 151 15.94 -10.53 2.34
C ASP A 151 17.43 -10.57 1.95
N GLY A 152 18.06 -9.40 1.74
CA GLY A 152 19.49 -9.24 1.50
C GLY A 152 20.37 -9.76 2.65
N ALA A 153 19.88 -9.68 3.90
CA ALA A 153 20.55 -10.23 5.08
C ALA A 153 20.41 -11.76 5.24
N GLY A 154 19.78 -12.43 4.26
CA GLY A 154 19.63 -13.89 4.19
C GLY A 154 18.19 -14.38 4.30
N GLY A 155 17.25 -13.54 4.70
CA GLY A 155 15.80 -13.78 4.68
C GLY A 155 15.35 -15.11 5.27
N ASP A 156 14.35 -15.66 4.61
CA ASP A 156 13.82 -16.99 4.85
C ASP A 156 14.76 -18.07 4.31
N ARG A 157 15.28 -18.96 5.17
CA ARG A 157 16.25 -20.04 4.77
C ARG A 157 15.73 -20.98 3.69
N ARG A 158 14.42 -21.06 3.47
CA ARG A 158 13.82 -21.90 2.42
C ARG A 158 13.68 -21.17 1.10
N GLY A 159 13.89 -19.85 1.06
CA GLY A 159 13.69 -19.00 -0.09
C GLY A 159 12.43 -18.13 0.01
N ARG A 160 11.87 -17.77 -1.12
CA ARG A 160 10.80 -16.79 -1.28
C ARG A 160 9.59 -17.43 -1.92
N GLU A 161 8.37 -16.94 -1.64
CA GLU A 161 7.14 -17.38 -2.31
C GLU A 161 6.08 -16.30 -2.35
N SER A 162 5.79 -15.64 -1.22
CA SER A 162 4.77 -14.61 -1.14
C SER A 162 5.20 -13.42 -0.29
N ALA A 163 4.59 -12.25 -0.53
CA ALA A 163 4.79 -11.04 0.26
C ALA A 163 3.50 -10.22 0.32
N ALA A 164 3.37 -9.37 1.35
CA ALA A 164 2.22 -8.47 1.45
C ALA A 164 2.57 -7.18 2.18
N LEU A 165 1.82 -6.13 1.85
CA LEU A 165 1.81 -4.85 2.54
C LEU A 165 0.36 -4.43 2.80
N LEU A 166 -0.01 -4.35 4.07
CA LEU A 166 -1.28 -3.78 4.53
C LEU A 166 -0.99 -2.46 5.24
N VAL A 167 -1.59 -1.37 4.79
CA VAL A 167 -1.57 -0.06 5.46
C VAL A 167 -2.99 0.42 5.67
N VAL A 168 -3.31 0.81 6.91
CA VAL A 168 -4.61 1.36 7.24
C VAL A 168 -4.48 2.82 7.68
N ARG A 169 -5.44 3.61 7.22
CA ARG A 169 -5.60 5.04 7.49
C ARG A 169 -7.07 5.35 7.65
N GLU A 170 -7.42 6.22 8.56
CA GLU A 170 -8.82 6.64 8.71
C GLU A 170 -9.33 7.23 7.39
N ASN A 171 -10.47 6.71 6.91
CA ASN A 171 -11.07 7.05 5.61
C ASN A 171 -10.13 6.86 4.39
N GLY A 172 -9.10 6.01 4.52
CA GLY A 172 -8.09 5.82 3.48
C GLY A 172 -8.48 4.89 2.35
N ALA A 173 -9.58 4.13 2.47
CA ALA A 173 -10.04 3.25 1.40
C ALA A 173 -10.54 4.04 0.19
N TYR A 174 -10.53 3.40 -0.99
CA TYR A 174 -11.08 3.97 -2.22
C TYR A 174 -12.52 4.46 -1.97
N GLY A 175 -12.79 5.70 -2.36
CA GLY A 175 -14.07 6.37 -2.08
C GLY A 175 -14.31 6.74 -0.61
N GLY A 176 -13.35 6.61 0.30
CA GLY A 176 -13.46 7.02 1.70
C GLY A 176 -14.32 6.10 2.58
N GLY A 177 -14.78 4.94 2.06
CA GLY A 177 -15.73 4.05 2.74
C GLY A 177 -15.13 3.09 3.77
N GLY A 178 -13.84 3.21 4.11
CA GLY A 178 -13.16 2.30 5.03
C GLY A 178 -11.73 2.76 5.35
N ASP A 179 -10.97 1.92 6.04
CA ASP A 179 -9.64 2.25 6.52
C ASP A 179 -8.48 1.60 5.75
N ARG A 180 -8.73 0.62 4.88
CA ARG A 180 -7.69 -0.04 4.08
C ARG A 180 -7.18 0.90 2.99
N TRP A 181 -6.10 1.61 3.28
CA TRP A 181 -5.47 2.52 2.33
C TRP A 181 -4.65 1.76 1.28
N ILE A 182 -3.82 0.81 1.73
CA ILE A 182 -3.05 -0.09 0.86
C ILE A 182 -3.27 -1.52 1.34
N ASP A 183 -3.66 -2.42 0.43
CA ASP A 183 -3.76 -3.87 0.68
C ASP A 183 -3.22 -4.58 -0.56
N LEU A 184 -1.89 -4.75 -0.61
CA LEU A 184 -1.18 -5.37 -1.72
C LEU A 184 -0.68 -6.74 -1.30
N ARG A 185 -0.93 -7.74 -2.14
CA ARG A 185 -0.57 -9.13 -1.90
C ARG A 185 0.05 -9.73 -3.15
N VAL A 186 1.17 -10.39 -2.95
CA VAL A 186 1.81 -11.26 -3.93
C VAL A 186 1.69 -12.66 -3.35
N ASP A 187 0.75 -13.44 -3.88
CA ASP A 187 0.37 -14.72 -3.28
C ASP A 187 1.33 -15.85 -3.61
N ASP A 188 1.95 -15.80 -4.81
CA ASP A 188 2.99 -16.73 -5.26
C ASP A 188 3.83 -16.07 -6.35
N HIS A 189 5.14 -15.91 -6.11
CA HIS A 189 6.09 -15.34 -7.07
C HIS A 189 7.53 -15.69 -6.68
N PRO A 190 8.45 -15.95 -7.62
CA PRO A 190 9.85 -16.22 -7.31
C PRO A 190 10.61 -15.02 -6.72
N ASP A 191 10.18 -13.80 -7.03
CA ASP A 191 10.63 -12.54 -6.42
C ASP A 191 9.44 -11.73 -5.88
N PRO A 192 8.85 -12.14 -4.73
CA PRO A 192 7.61 -11.55 -4.25
C PRO A 192 7.78 -10.11 -3.74
N ILE A 193 8.97 -9.74 -3.26
CA ILE A 193 9.23 -8.37 -2.78
C ILE A 193 9.41 -7.42 -3.96
N GLY A 194 10.12 -7.83 -5.01
CA GLY A 194 10.24 -7.06 -6.26
C GLY A 194 8.87 -6.84 -6.89
N GLU A 195 8.03 -7.87 -6.94
CA GLU A 195 6.66 -7.78 -7.43
C GLU A 195 5.78 -6.89 -6.53
N LEU A 196 5.89 -7.00 -5.21
CA LEU A 196 5.19 -6.12 -4.27
C LEU A 196 5.55 -4.64 -4.49
N ARG A 197 6.84 -4.34 -4.74
CA ARG A 197 7.32 -3.00 -5.10
C ARG A 197 6.72 -2.52 -6.42
N ARG A 198 6.66 -3.38 -7.43
CA ARG A 198 6.01 -3.09 -8.71
C ARG A 198 4.51 -2.76 -8.52
N LEU A 199 3.80 -3.58 -7.73
CA LEU A 199 2.38 -3.34 -7.41
C LEU A 199 2.19 -2.04 -6.62
N HIS A 200 3.08 -1.70 -5.69
CA HIS A 200 3.02 -0.43 -4.96
C HIS A 200 3.21 0.78 -5.90
N ASN A 201 4.14 0.70 -6.84
CA ASN A 201 4.32 1.74 -7.85
C ASN A 201 3.07 1.90 -8.72
N LEU A 202 2.45 0.79 -9.11
CA LEU A 202 1.21 0.77 -9.89
C LEU A 202 0.04 1.31 -9.06
N TRP A 203 -0.08 0.91 -7.79
CA TRP A 203 -1.05 1.48 -6.86
C TRP A 203 -0.92 3.01 -6.77
N GLY A 204 0.32 3.51 -6.66
CA GLY A 204 0.58 4.94 -6.66
C GLY A 204 0.21 5.64 -7.96
N LEU A 205 0.20 4.94 -9.11
CA LEU A 205 -0.30 5.49 -10.37
C LEU A 205 -1.83 5.65 -10.35
N TYR A 206 -2.56 4.65 -9.86
CA TYR A 206 -4.03 4.65 -9.91
C TYR A 206 -4.70 5.40 -8.76
N PHE A 207 -4.14 5.37 -7.55
CA PHE A 207 -4.83 5.82 -6.34
C PHE A 207 -4.18 7.02 -5.64
N GLN A 208 -3.00 7.45 -6.08
CA GLN A 208 -2.29 8.58 -5.46
C GLN A 208 -2.46 9.85 -6.29
N ARG A 209 -2.99 10.90 -5.70
CA ARG A 209 -3.09 12.21 -6.37
C ARG A 209 -1.70 12.83 -6.53
N PRO A 210 -1.41 13.50 -7.67
CA PRO A 210 -0.19 14.25 -7.83
C PRO A 210 -0.18 15.47 -6.89
N ALA A 211 1.01 15.94 -6.52
CA ALA A 211 1.13 17.29 -5.98
C ALA A 211 1.02 18.31 -7.10
N ALA A 212 0.45 19.49 -6.80
CA ALA A 212 0.35 20.55 -7.81
C ALA A 212 1.72 20.99 -8.36
N SER A 213 2.77 20.89 -7.54
CA SER A 213 4.17 21.16 -7.93
C SER A 213 4.74 20.19 -8.95
N ASP A 214 4.15 18.99 -9.08
CA ASP A 214 4.67 17.93 -9.95
C ASP A 214 4.05 18.00 -11.35
N LEU A 215 2.99 18.78 -11.52
CA LEU A 215 2.28 18.92 -12.79
C LEU A 215 3.15 19.61 -13.84
N LEU A 216 3.08 19.12 -15.07
CA LEU A 216 3.71 19.74 -16.23
C LEU A 216 2.72 20.67 -16.92
N PRO A 217 3.12 21.90 -17.27
CA PRO A 217 2.29 22.76 -18.10
C PRO A 217 2.19 22.18 -19.52
N LEU A 218 0.99 22.14 -20.07
CA LEU A 218 0.79 21.84 -21.48
C LEU A 218 1.20 23.08 -22.29
N ASP A 219 2.40 23.06 -22.89
CA ASP A 219 2.78 24.00 -23.94
C ASP A 219 2.27 23.50 -25.31
N GLU A 220 2.47 24.30 -26.36
CA GLU A 220 2.02 23.97 -27.72
C GLU A 220 2.58 22.64 -28.24
N THR A 221 3.83 22.35 -27.93
CA THR A 221 4.52 21.12 -28.37
C THR A 221 3.96 19.89 -27.66
N LEU A 222 3.83 19.96 -26.35
CA LEU A 222 3.28 18.87 -25.54
C LEU A 222 1.79 18.64 -25.82
N ALA A 223 1.02 19.70 -25.98
CA ALA A 223 -0.39 19.63 -26.38
C ALA A 223 -0.56 18.95 -27.75
N ALA A 224 0.29 19.27 -28.71
CA ALA A 224 0.29 18.62 -30.03
C ALA A 224 0.66 17.12 -29.93
N GLU A 225 1.60 16.74 -29.05
CA GLU A 225 1.94 15.34 -28.80
C GLU A 225 0.74 14.59 -28.19
N VAL A 226 0.18 15.13 -27.09
CA VAL A 226 -0.94 14.50 -26.39
C VAL A 226 -2.14 14.30 -27.31
N ARG A 227 -2.47 15.32 -28.14
CA ARG A 227 -3.53 15.20 -29.15
C ARG A 227 -3.31 14.06 -30.13
N ARG A 228 -2.09 13.94 -30.70
CA ARG A 228 -1.79 12.85 -31.64
C ARG A 228 -1.98 11.50 -31.00
N ARG A 229 -1.52 11.33 -29.77
CA ARG A 229 -1.62 10.07 -29.02
C ARG A 229 -3.06 9.73 -28.68
N LEU A 230 -3.84 10.70 -28.19
CA LEU A 230 -5.27 10.52 -27.95
C LEU A 230 -6.01 10.13 -29.24
N ALA A 231 -5.71 10.81 -30.36
CA ALA A 231 -6.32 10.49 -31.64
C ALA A 231 -5.97 9.07 -32.12
N SER A 232 -4.72 8.61 -31.93
CA SER A 232 -4.32 7.23 -32.26
C SER A 232 -5.01 6.18 -31.39
N ALA A 233 -5.35 6.54 -30.13
CA ALA A 233 -6.16 5.71 -29.24
C ALA A 233 -7.68 5.81 -29.50
N GLY A 234 -8.09 6.58 -30.51
CA GLY A 234 -9.49 6.75 -30.88
C GLY A 234 -10.24 7.82 -30.11
N TYR A 235 -9.54 8.66 -29.35
CA TYR A 235 -10.11 9.82 -28.64
C TYR A 235 -9.86 11.10 -29.45
N GLY A 236 -10.90 11.89 -29.68
CA GLY A 236 -10.81 13.12 -30.44
C GLY A 236 -11.83 14.15 -29.97
N ALA A 237 -11.61 15.42 -30.30
CA ALA A 237 -12.41 16.55 -29.87
C ALA A 237 -13.94 16.44 -30.14
N ASN A 238 -14.36 15.57 -31.04
CA ASN A 238 -15.74 15.40 -31.42
C ASN A 238 -16.38 14.05 -30.97
N ARG A 239 -15.67 13.23 -30.23
CA ARG A 239 -16.18 11.94 -29.76
C ARG A 239 -16.67 12.07 -28.32
N ARG A 240 -17.97 12.20 -28.13
CA ARG A 240 -18.59 11.92 -26.84
C ARG A 240 -18.52 10.40 -26.62
N THR A 241 -17.51 9.93 -25.93
CA THR A 241 -17.50 8.57 -25.41
C THR A 241 -18.40 8.59 -24.19
N ALA A 242 -19.69 8.32 -24.36
CA ALA A 242 -20.56 7.99 -23.22
C ALA A 242 -20.13 6.62 -22.70
N VAL A 243 -19.05 6.55 -21.92
CA VAL A 243 -18.60 5.31 -21.28
C VAL A 243 -19.52 4.93 -20.12
N PHE A 244 -20.26 5.89 -19.58
CA PHE A 244 -21.26 5.68 -18.54
C PHE A 244 -22.57 6.38 -18.90
N ALA A 245 -23.39 5.76 -19.75
CA ALA A 245 -24.81 6.06 -19.71
C ALA A 245 -25.36 5.44 -18.40
N PRO A 246 -26.02 6.20 -17.52
CA PRO A 246 -26.60 5.63 -16.31
C PRO A 246 -27.60 4.53 -16.73
N MET A 247 -27.43 3.34 -16.19
CA MET A 247 -28.32 2.21 -16.42
C MET A 247 -29.60 2.42 -15.62
N GLY A 248 -30.60 3.13 -16.23
CA GLY A 248 -31.96 3.20 -15.74
C GLY A 248 -32.22 4.16 -14.57
N PRO A 249 -33.47 4.42 -14.21
CA PRO A 249 -33.84 5.33 -13.14
C PRO A 249 -33.68 4.66 -11.77
N GLY A 250 -32.51 4.74 -11.22
CA GLY A 250 -32.22 4.53 -9.81
C GLY A 250 -31.41 5.73 -9.34
N GLU A 251 -31.81 6.38 -8.25
CA GLU A 251 -31.03 7.40 -7.59
C GLU A 251 -29.70 6.76 -7.07
N VAL A 252 -28.75 6.59 -7.98
CA VAL A 252 -27.36 6.41 -7.58
C VAL A 252 -26.84 7.83 -7.42
N SER A 253 -26.51 8.22 -6.19
CA SER A 253 -25.74 9.45 -5.97
C SER A 253 -24.51 9.36 -6.87
N GLU A 254 -24.38 10.31 -7.80
CA GLU A 254 -23.17 10.39 -8.64
C GLU A 254 -21.94 10.36 -7.72
N PRO A 255 -20.96 9.51 -7.98
CA PRO A 255 -19.71 9.58 -7.24
C PRO A 255 -19.18 11.01 -7.38
N ALA A 256 -18.74 11.59 -6.27
CA ALA A 256 -18.16 12.93 -6.28
C ALA A 256 -17.06 12.97 -7.36
N ALA A 257 -17.16 13.93 -8.27
CA ALA A 257 -16.15 14.10 -9.31
C ALA A 257 -14.76 14.17 -8.64
N PRO A 258 -13.74 13.48 -9.17
CA PRO A 258 -12.40 13.52 -8.60
C PRO A 258 -11.92 14.97 -8.48
N ALA A 259 -11.32 15.32 -7.34
CA ALA A 259 -10.85 16.68 -7.11
C ALA A 259 -9.72 16.99 -8.10
N VAL A 260 -9.90 18.02 -8.90
CA VAL A 260 -8.94 18.49 -9.88
C VAL A 260 -7.74 19.13 -9.16
N VAL A 261 -6.52 18.79 -9.57
CA VAL A 261 -5.27 19.29 -8.96
C VAL A 261 -4.70 20.45 -9.79
N GLY A 262 -4.26 21.51 -9.10
CA GLY A 262 -3.65 22.69 -9.69
C GLY A 262 -4.65 23.82 -10.01
N GLU A 263 -4.14 24.95 -10.46
CA GLU A 263 -4.96 26.08 -10.92
C GLU A 263 -5.03 26.09 -12.45
N ALA A 264 -6.22 26.33 -12.99
CA ALA A 264 -6.44 26.37 -14.44
C ALA A 264 -5.62 27.48 -15.10
N ARG A 265 -5.05 27.19 -16.28
CA ARG A 265 -4.35 28.13 -17.15
C ARG A 265 -5.07 28.26 -18.50
N PRO A 266 -4.84 29.36 -19.22
CA PRO A 266 -5.32 29.46 -20.60
C PRO A 266 -4.84 28.29 -21.46
N TYR A 267 -5.65 27.84 -22.36
CA TYR A 267 -5.30 26.77 -23.28
C TYR A 267 -4.18 27.21 -24.24
N PRO A 268 -3.18 26.37 -24.49
CA PRO A 268 -2.16 26.64 -25.50
C PRO A 268 -2.75 26.53 -26.91
N ALA A 269 -2.03 27.05 -27.92
CA ALA A 269 -2.46 26.97 -29.31
C ALA A 269 -2.75 25.52 -29.73
N GLY A 270 -3.91 25.32 -30.34
CA GLY A 270 -4.35 24.00 -30.79
C GLY A 270 -4.87 23.06 -29.71
N TRP A 271 -5.02 23.52 -28.47
CA TRP A 271 -5.72 22.84 -27.39
C TRP A 271 -6.97 23.62 -26.99
N ASP A 272 -8.05 22.96 -26.68
CA ASP A 272 -9.31 23.56 -26.27
C ASP A 272 -10.04 22.64 -25.25
N GLU A 273 -11.22 23.06 -24.83
CA GLU A 273 -12.03 22.30 -23.90
C GLU A 273 -12.37 20.90 -24.44
N ALA A 274 -12.57 20.76 -25.76
CA ALA A 274 -12.89 19.46 -26.34
C ALA A 274 -11.72 18.47 -26.25
N TRP A 275 -10.48 18.94 -26.38
CA TRP A 275 -9.30 18.11 -26.17
C TRP A 275 -9.03 17.83 -24.69
N GLN A 276 -9.32 18.78 -23.80
CA GLN A 276 -9.26 18.56 -22.36
C GLN A 276 -10.25 17.46 -21.94
N ASN A 277 -11.46 17.50 -22.45
CA ASN A 277 -12.47 16.46 -22.21
C ASN A 277 -12.05 15.11 -22.80
N ALA A 278 -11.46 15.07 -23.99
CA ALA A 278 -10.93 13.85 -24.58
C ALA A 278 -9.81 13.20 -23.72
N LEU A 279 -8.94 14.02 -23.13
CA LEU A 279 -7.93 13.54 -22.17
C LEU A 279 -8.58 12.97 -20.90
N THR A 280 -9.55 13.67 -20.34
CA THR A 280 -10.29 13.23 -19.15
C THR A 280 -11.04 11.93 -19.42
N ASP A 281 -11.73 11.81 -20.56
CA ASP A 281 -12.45 10.59 -20.97
C ASP A 281 -11.49 9.40 -21.12
N TRP A 282 -10.32 9.61 -21.74
CA TRP A 282 -9.29 8.58 -21.85
C TRP A 282 -8.78 8.18 -20.46
N MET A 283 -8.45 9.13 -19.61
CA MET A 283 -8.01 8.87 -18.25
C MET A 283 -9.03 8.05 -17.44
N SER A 284 -10.33 8.36 -17.59
CA SER A 284 -11.40 7.65 -16.90
C SER A 284 -11.54 6.19 -17.38
N VAL A 285 -11.27 5.91 -18.66
CA VAL A 285 -11.26 4.54 -19.19
C VAL A 285 -10.06 3.75 -18.70
N GLU A 286 -8.91 4.43 -18.51
CA GLU A 286 -7.68 3.83 -18.02
C GLU A 286 -7.58 3.80 -16.46
N ASN A 287 -8.64 4.22 -15.75
CA ASN A 287 -8.71 4.34 -14.27
C ASN A 287 -7.65 5.30 -13.70
N LEU A 288 -7.38 6.40 -14.39
CA LEU A 288 -6.41 7.44 -14.00
C LEU A 288 -7.09 8.72 -13.49
N GLU A 289 -8.37 8.67 -13.18
CA GLU A 289 -9.19 9.82 -12.78
C GLU A 289 -8.67 10.53 -11.52
N GLU A 290 -8.05 9.80 -10.58
CA GLU A 290 -7.44 10.38 -9.37
C GLU A 290 -6.25 11.31 -9.69
N ARG A 291 -5.74 11.28 -10.92
CA ARG A 291 -4.64 12.11 -11.40
C ARG A 291 -5.07 13.26 -12.29
N THR A 292 -6.37 13.58 -12.28
CA THR A 292 -6.91 14.69 -13.11
C THR A 292 -6.32 16.03 -12.69
N ALA A 293 -5.67 16.70 -13.63
CA ALA A 293 -5.09 18.02 -13.47
C ALA A 293 -6.04 19.10 -13.99
N ALA A 294 -5.89 20.33 -13.48
CA ALA A 294 -6.59 21.50 -13.97
C ALA A 294 -6.26 21.80 -15.45
N ALA A 295 -7.10 22.61 -16.10
CA ALA A 295 -6.93 22.98 -17.51
C ALA A 295 -5.50 23.43 -17.83
N SER A 296 -4.95 22.91 -18.91
CA SER A 296 -3.59 23.16 -19.40
C SER A 296 -2.46 22.62 -18.51
N TRP A 297 -2.75 21.59 -17.72
CA TRP A 297 -1.76 20.82 -17.00
C TRP A 297 -1.92 19.33 -17.30
N ILE A 298 -0.83 18.57 -17.16
CA ILE A 298 -0.83 17.12 -17.24
C ILE A 298 0.11 16.54 -16.16
N ASP A 299 -0.33 15.46 -15.52
CA ASP A 299 0.53 14.70 -14.62
C ASP A 299 1.61 13.97 -15.43
N PRO A 300 2.90 14.05 -15.06
CA PRO A 300 3.98 13.37 -15.78
C PRO A 300 3.82 11.85 -15.82
N ARG A 301 3.17 11.22 -14.82
CA ARG A 301 2.92 9.77 -14.82
C ARG A 301 1.80 9.41 -15.80
N VAL A 302 0.77 10.26 -15.91
CA VAL A 302 -0.28 10.12 -16.94
C VAL A 302 0.33 10.26 -18.34
N LEU A 303 1.20 11.24 -18.54
CA LEU A 303 1.90 11.43 -19.80
C LEU A 303 2.80 10.22 -20.15
N ALA A 304 3.54 9.68 -19.19
CA ALA A 304 4.35 8.49 -19.38
C ALA A 304 3.48 7.28 -19.76
N TYR A 305 2.37 7.06 -19.04
CA TYR A 305 1.42 6.00 -19.34
C TYR A 305 0.80 6.16 -20.74
N LEU A 306 0.39 7.38 -21.12
CA LEU A 306 -0.12 7.67 -22.46
C LEU A 306 0.92 7.33 -23.55
N ARG A 307 2.20 7.68 -23.33
CA ARG A 307 3.30 7.37 -24.24
C ARG A 307 3.54 5.89 -24.44
N GLU A 308 3.39 5.12 -23.37
CA GLU A 308 3.61 3.68 -23.36
C GLU A 308 2.45 2.92 -24.05
N HIS A 309 1.22 3.39 -23.88
CA HIS A 309 0.01 2.66 -24.32
C HIS A 309 -0.59 3.19 -25.63
N THR A 310 0.03 4.19 -26.26
CA THR A 310 -0.44 4.75 -27.54
C THR A 310 0.70 4.91 -28.54
N THR A 311 0.39 4.77 -29.84
CA THR A 311 1.34 5.05 -30.93
C THR A 311 1.39 6.55 -31.25
N THR A 312 2.49 7.04 -31.82
CA THR A 312 2.63 8.44 -32.33
C THR A 312 2.16 8.54 -33.76
#